data_4db2b3218bfdbfa1e9fa14789486c9a1
#
_entry.id   4db2b3218bfdbfa1e9fa14789486c9a1
#
_cell.length_a   1.000
_cell.length_b   1.000
_cell.length_c   1.000
_cell.angle_alpha   90.00
_cell.angle_beta   90.00
_cell.angle_gamma   90.00
#
_symmetry.space_group_name_H-M   'P 1'
#
loop_
_entity.id
_entity.type
_entity.pdbx_description
1 polymer ?
#
loop_
_entity_poly.entity_id
_entity_poly.type
_entity_poly.pdbx_seq_one_letter_code
_entity_poly.pdbx_strand_id
1 'polypeptide(L)'
;KKTCEYTEATTGQLVSPLTKDWDYELIDMLGYPRKIFQKLIMPSTSIGHLTDAVKEAVGFDLEVVAPATHDTGSAVLAVPANDDDFIYISSGTWSLMGIEREKADCSKKSCEMNFTNEGGYAGRFRYLKNIMGLWMIQSVKKEFTEDLSFAEICERASKETITSLVDCNDDCFLAPK
;
A
#
# COMPACT_ATOMS: atom_id res chain seq x y z
N LYS A 1 13.16 -1.34 -20.38
CA LYS A 1 13.72 -0.14 -19.72
C LYS A 1 13.86 -0.38 -18.23
N LYS A 2 14.83 0.28 -17.59
CA LYS A 2 14.94 0.38 -16.14
C LYS A 2 14.24 1.67 -15.73
N THR A 3 13.11 1.56 -15.04
CA THR A 3 12.31 2.68 -14.54
C THR A 3 11.96 2.43 -13.09
N CYS A 4 11.70 3.50 -12.33
CA CYS A 4 11.19 3.43 -10.98
C CYS A 4 9.86 4.20 -10.97
N GLU A 5 8.78 3.53 -10.60
CA GLU A 5 7.47 4.16 -10.61
C GLU A 5 7.19 4.79 -9.24
N TYR A 6 6.54 5.94 -9.25
CA TYR A 6 6.35 6.82 -8.10
C TYR A 6 5.64 6.15 -6.92
N THR A 7 4.55 5.41 -7.17
CA THR A 7 3.77 4.81 -6.08
C THR A 7 4.57 3.75 -5.33
N GLU A 8 5.39 2.96 -6.05
CA GLU A 8 6.30 1.99 -5.45
C GLU A 8 7.48 2.70 -4.74
N ALA A 9 8.07 3.71 -5.38
CA ALA A 9 9.20 4.44 -4.81
C ALA A 9 8.89 5.09 -3.45
N THR A 10 7.67 5.58 -3.26
CA THR A 10 7.25 6.24 -2.01
C THR A 10 7.18 5.30 -0.81
N THR A 11 7.06 3.99 -1.02
CA THR A 11 7.09 3.01 0.08
C THR A 11 8.45 2.92 0.77
N GLY A 12 9.51 3.31 0.07
CA GLY A 12 10.88 3.31 0.58
C GLY A 12 11.24 4.49 1.47
N GLN A 13 10.35 5.46 1.69
CA GLN A 13 10.55 6.67 2.51
C GLN A 13 11.69 7.59 2.05
N LEU A 14 12.15 7.43 0.82
CA LEU A 14 13.24 8.23 0.21
C LEU A 14 12.74 9.23 -0.83
N VAL A 15 11.44 9.36 -0.98
CA VAL A 15 10.81 10.34 -1.87
C VAL A 15 10.26 11.49 -1.03
N SER A 16 10.65 12.71 -1.37
CA SER A 16 10.16 13.91 -0.69
C SER A 16 8.68 14.14 -1.01
N PRO A 17 7.80 14.30 -0.01
CA PRO A 17 6.40 14.60 -0.24
C PRO A 17 6.18 16.02 -0.81
N LEU A 18 7.18 16.89 -0.71
CA LEU A 18 7.11 18.27 -1.22
C LEU A 18 7.43 18.34 -2.71
N THR A 19 8.49 17.66 -3.14
CA THR A 19 8.94 17.67 -4.54
C THR A 19 8.37 16.54 -5.38
N LYS A 20 7.89 15.47 -4.72
CA LYS A 20 7.44 14.22 -5.34
C LYS A 20 8.55 13.55 -6.17
N ASP A 21 9.79 13.76 -5.76
CA ASP A 21 10.99 13.17 -6.36
C ASP A 21 11.92 12.70 -5.24
N TRP A 22 12.99 12.00 -5.60
CA TRP A 22 13.96 11.50 -4.64
C TRP A 22 14.49 12.61 -3.72
N ASP A 23 14.53 12.34 -2.42
CA ASP A 23 15.15 13.17 -1.42
C ASP A 23 16.66 12.90 -1.41
N TYR A 24 17.38 13.58 -2.29
CA TYR A 24 18.83 13.38 -2.42
C TYR A 24 19.61 13.88 -1.21
N GLU A 25 19.07 14.77 -0.40
CA GLU A 25 19.70 15.18 0.85
C GLU A 25 19.66 14.01 1.86
N LEU A 26 18.53 13.40 2.01
CA LEU A 26 18.36 12.21 2.86
C LEU A 26 19.16 11.00 2.33
N ILE A 27 19.14 10.77 1.02
CA ILE A 27 19.88 9.69 0.35
C ILE A 27 21.38 9.82 0.60
N ASP A 28 21.94 11.05 0.47
CA ASP A 28 23.35 11.30 0.70
C ASP A 28 23.71 11.16 2.18
N MET A 29 22.86 11.66 3.08
CA MET A 29 23.05 11.52 4.54
C MET A 29 23.10 10.04 4.96
N LEU A 30 22.31 9.18 4.30
CA LEU A 30 22.32 7.74 4.55
C LEU A 30 23.46 7.00 3.83
N GLY A 31 24.23 7.69 2.99
CA GLY A 31 25.37 7.11 2.27
C GLY A 31 24.99 6.21 1.10
N TYR A 32 23.78 6.31 0.59
CA TYR A 32 23.36 5.51 -0.56
C TYR A 32 23.91 6.08 -1.88
N PRO A 33 24.36 5.22 -2.79
CA PRO A 33 24.90 5.69 -4.07
C PRO A 33 23.78 6.19 -4.99
N ARG A 34 23.80 7.48 -5.33
CA ARG A 34 22.76 8.13 -6.18
C ARG A 34 22.48 7.39 -7.50
N LYS A 35 23.46 6.67 -8.04
CA LYS A 35 23.34 5.95 -9.31
C LYS A 35 22.28 4.83 -9.33
N ILE A 36 21.84 4.35 -8.15
CA ILE A 36 20.80 3.31 -8.05
C ILE A 36 19.39 3.90 -8.13
N PHE A 37 19.24 5.20 -7.87
CA PHE A 37 17.97 5.91 -7.89
C PHE A 37 17.66 6.40 -9.30
N GLN A 38 16.87 5.63 -10.04
CA GLN A 38 16.47 5.97 -11.41
C GLN A 38 15.45 7.12 -11.37
N LYS A 39 15.35 7.86 -12.49
CA LYS A 39 14.31 8.89 -12.63
C LYS A 39 12.94 8.27 -12.37
N LEU A 40 12.16 8.92 -11.50
CA LEU A 40 10.79 8.52 -11.24
C LEU A 40 9.91 8.75 -12.46
N ILE A 41 9.00 7.81 -12.68
CA ILE A 41 7.90 7.96 -13.63
C ILE A 41 6.58 7.90 -12.86
N MET A 42 5.60 8.66 -13.33
CA MET A 42 4.26 8.63 -12.74
C MET A 42 3.42 7.49 -13.32
N PRO A 43 2.38 7.04 -12.62
CA PRO A 43 1.37 6.17 -13.21
C PRO A 43 0.85 6.73 -14.53
N SER A 44 0.43 5.88 -15.45
CA SER A 44 0.02 6.21 -16.81
C SER A 44 1.14 6.70 -17.75
N THR A 45 2.41 6.63 -17.32
CA THR A 45 3.54 6.95 -18.21
C THR A 45 3.77 5.81 -19.19
N SER A 46 3.84 6.15 -20.49
CA SER A 46 4.30 5.21 -21.52
C SER A 46 5.76 4.85 -21.32
N ILE A 47 6.05 3.57 -21.20
CA ILE A 47 7.43 3.07 -21.15
C ILE A 47 7.91 2.57 -22.53
N GLY A 48 7.08 2.64 -23.55
CA GLY A 48 7.35 2.31 -24.94
C GLY A 48 6.58 1.10 -25.43
N HIS A 49 7.01 0.55 -26.51
CA HIS A 49 6.41 -0.61 -27.17
C HIS A 49 7.05 -1.92 -26.75
N LEU A 50 6.42 -3.05 -27.09
CA LEU A 50 7.00 -4.37 -26.93
C LEU A 50 8.37 -4.47 -27.62
N THR A 51 9.26 -5.30 -27.08
CA THR A 51 10.50 -5.64 -27.78
C THR A 51 10.21 -6.51 -29.00
N ASP A 52 11.10 -6.48 -30.01
CA ASP A 52 10.86 -7.24 -31.24
C ASP A 52 10.67 -8.72 -30.97
N ALA A 53 11.44 -9.30 -30.04
CA ALA A 53 11.26 -10.70 -29.64
C ALA A 53 9.88 -11.01 -29.05
N VAL A 54 9.30 -10.08 -28.27
CA VAL A 54 7.95 -10.24 -27.72
C VAL A 54 6.90 -10.04 -28.80
N LYS A 55 7.05 -9.03 -29.68
CA LYS A 55 6.15 -8.82 -30.84
C LYS A 55 6.07 -10.07 -31.71
N GLU A 56 7.22 -10.69 -31.99
CA GLU A 56 7.27 -11.91 -32.78
C GLU A 56 6.56 -13.08 -32.08
N ALA A 57 6.77 -13.22 -30.77
CA ALA A 57 6.15 -14.30 -30.00
C ALA A 57 4.63 -14.19 -29.88
N VAL A 58 4.09 -12.97 -29.74
CA VAL A 58 2.63 -12.74 -29.56
C VAL A 58 1.91 -12.39 -30.86
N GLY A 59 2.63 -12.01 -31.90
CA GLY A 59 2.09 -11.70 -33.23
C GLY A 59 1.50 -10.28 -33.39
N PHE A 60 1.67 -9.38 -32.41
CA PHE A 60 1.21 -7.99 -32.49
C PHE A 60 2.10 -7.07 -31.67
N ASP A 61 1.95 -5.75 -31.87
CA ASP A 61 2.58 -4.71 -31.07
C ASP A 61 1.55 -3.99 -30.20
N LEU A 62 1.99 -3.51 -29.03
CA LEU A 62 1.21 -2.64 -28.18
C LEU A 62 2.12 -1.68 -27.41
N GLU A 63 1.53 -0.57 -26.98
CA GLU A 63 2.17 0.35 -26.06
C GLU A 63 2.08 -0.18 -24.63
N VAL A 64 3.20 -0.16 -23.93
CA VAL A 64 3.30 -0.57 -22.52
C VAL A 64 3.23 0.66 -21.64
N VAL A 65 2.23 0.72 -20.78
CA VAL A 65 1.97 1.84 -19.87
C VAL A 65 2.21 1.38 -18.43
N ALA A 66 2.91 2.19 -17.64
CA ALA A 66 3.11 1.91 -16.22
C ALA A 66 1.79 2.13 -15.46
N PRO A 67 1.25 1.14 -14.75
CA PRO A 67 0.17 1.38 -13.78
C PRO A 67 0.71 2.06 -12.51
N ALA A 68 -0.12 2.26 -11.50
CA ALA A 68 0.36 2.40 -10.12
C ALA A 68 0.95 1.04 -9.71
N THR A 69 2.28 0.91 -9.68
CA THR A 69 2.94 -0.40 -9.56
C THR A 69 2.89 -0.95 -8.13
N HIS A 70 2.70 -0.09 -7.13
CA HIS A 70 2.33 -0.56 -5.80
C HIS A 70 0.90 -1.13 -5.85
N ASP A 71 0.73 -2.40 -5.51
CA ASP A 71 -0.54 -3.13 -5.64
C ASP A 71 -1.70 -2.45 -4.91
N THR A 72 -1.48 -2.00 -3.67
CA THR A 72 -2.46 -1.22 -2.92
C THR A 72 -2.76 0.13 -3.60
N GLY A 73 -1.79 0.74 -4.28
CA GLY A 73 -2.01 1.96 -5.07
C GLY A 73 -3.00 1.72 -6.20
N SER A 74 -2.85 0.61 -6.92
CA SER A 74 -3.79 0.19 -7.96
C SER A 74 -5.15 -0.24 -7.39
N ALA A 75 -5.16 -0.93 -6.24
CA ALA A 75 -6.39 -1.34 -5.60
C ALA A 75 -7.24 -0.14 -5.13
N VAL A 76 -6.61 0.88 -4.54
CA VAL A 76 -7.30 2.11 -4.12
C VAL A 76 -7.85 2.88 -5.32
N LEU A 77 -7.08 2.97 -6.42
CA LEU A 77 -7.54 3.59 -7.66
C LEU A 77 -8.78 2.89 -8.24
N ALA A 78 -8.92 1.59 -8.02
CA ALA A 78 -10.05 0.80 -8.52
C ALA A 78 -11.30 0.87 -7.61
N VAL A 79 -11.24 1.54 -6.45
CA VAL A 79 -12.40 1.68 -5.55
C VAL A 79 -13.47 2.52 -6.24
N PRO A 80 -14.71 2.04 -6.36
CA PRO A 80 -15.81 2.79 -6.99
C PRO A 80 -16.38 3.83 -6.03
N ALA A 81 -15.55 4.80 -5.61
CA ALA A 81 -15.96 5.90 -4.77
C ALA A 81 -16.80 6.92 -5.58
N ASN A 82 -17.82 7.49 -4.97
CA ASN A 82 -18.70 8.49 -5.59
C ASN A 82 -18.21 9.93 -5.36
N ASP A 83 -17.32 10.13 -4.40
CA ASP A 83 -16.75 11.42 -4.01
C ASP A 83 -15.34 11.22 -3.43
N ASP A 84 -14.72 12.31 -3.01
CA ASP A 84 -13.38 12.29 -2.39
C ASP A 84 -13.40 12.00 -0.87
N ASP A 85 -14.59 11.96 -0.26
CA ASP A 85 -14.79 11.76 1.18
C ASP A 85 -15.02 10.27 1.52
N PHE A 86 -14.12 9.42 1.14
CA PHE A 86 -14.22 7.99 1.44
C PHE A 86 -13.02 7.50 2.27
N ILE A 87 -13.28 6.50 3.07
CA ILE A 87 -12.25 5.72 3.77
C ILE A 87 -12.15 4.36 3.09
N TYR A 88 -10.94 3.93 2.77
CA TYR A 88 -10.71 2.59 2.27
C TYR A 88 -10.03 1.72 3.32
N ILE A 89 -10.26 0.41 3.24
CA ILE A 89 -9.51 -0.61 3.96
C ILE A 89 -9.04 -1.65 2.94
N SER A 90 -7.73 -1.68 2.69
CA SER A 90 -7.11 -2.78 1.95
C SER A 90 -6.81 -3.89 2.95
N SER A 91 -7.68 -4.89 2.99
CA SER A 91 -7.64 -5.95 4.00
C SER A 91 -6.88 -7.17 3.51
N GLY A 92 -5.77 -7.46 4.16
CA GLY A 92 -4.92 -8.61 3.93
C GLY A 92 -4.34 -9.12 5.25
N THR A 93 -3.19 -9.75 5.22
CA THR A 93 -2.41 -10.12 6.43
C THR A 93 -2.27 -8.89 7.34
N TRP A 94 -1.86 -7.77 6.75
CA TRP A 94 -2.02 -6.42 7.28
C TRP A 94 -3.28 -5.80 6.69
N SER A 95 -3.90 -4.87 7.40
CA SER A 95 -4.95 -4.02 6.86
C SER A 95 -4.44 -2.58 6.79
N LEU A 96 -4.52 -1.99 5.60
CA LEU A 96 -4.15 -0.60 5.36
C LEU A 96 -5.44 0.22 5.34
N MET A 97 -5.64 1.01 6.37
CA MET A 97 -6.80 1.91 6.46
C MET A 97 -6.38 3.33 6.14
N GLY A 98 -7.05 3.97 5.20
CA GLY A 98 -6.63 5.30 4.76
C GLY A 98 -7.68 6.07 3.96
N ILE A 99 -7.27 7.26 3.57
CA ILE A 99 -7.98 8.19 2.68
C ILE A 99 -7.03 8.68 1.60
N GLU A 100 -7.57 9.20 0.50
CA GLU A 100 -6.78 9.94 -0.47
C GLU A 100 -6.77 11.44 -0.16
N ARG A 101 -5.62 12.08 -0.36
CA ARG A 101 -5.41 13.52 -0.12
C ARG A 101 -4.59 14.14 -1.24
N GLU A 102 -4.83 15.41 -1.52
CA GLU A 102 -4.01 16.18 -2.45
C GLU A 102 -2.64 16.57 -1.87
N LYS A 103 -2.56 16.72 -0.55
CA LYS A 103 -1.36 17.13 0.18
C LYS A 103 -1.02 16.13 1.26
N ALA A 104 0.28 15.85 1.39
CA ALA A 104 0.80 15.03 2.49
C ALA A 104 0.56 15.70 3.85
N ASP A 105 0.33 14.90 4.88
CA ASP A 105 0.33 15.34 6.27
C ASP A 105 1.58 14.84 6.98
N CYS A 106 2.57 15.70 7.07
CA CYS A 106 3.83 15.43 7.76
C CYS A 106 3.87 16.08 9.15
N SER A 107 2.70 16.30 9.77
CA SER A 107 2.62 16.86 11.12
C SER A 107 3.19 15.88 12.17
N LYS A 108 3.67 16.44 13.28
CA LYS A 108 4.13 15.65 14.42
C LYS A 108 3.04 14.68 14.91
N LYS A 109 1.78 15.13 14.95
CA LYS A 109 0.64 14.31 15.35
C LYS A 109 0.44 13.12 14.42
N SER A 110 0.56 13.34 13.09
CA SER A 110 0.47 12.27 12.10
C SER A 110 1.55 11.20 12.34
N CYS A 111 2.79 11.64 12.58
CA CYS A 111 3.92 10.77 12.89
C CYS A 111 3.71 9.99 14.19
N GLU A 112 3.30 10.67 15.29
CA GLU A 112 3.04 10.03 16.58
C GLU A 112 1.92 8.99 16.53
N MET A 113 0.97 9.17 15.61
CA MET A 113 -0.13 8.22 15.37
C MET A 113 0.19 7.16 14.32
N ASN A 114 1.42 7.09 13.84
CA ASN A 114 1.89 6.11 12.85
C ASN A 114 1.16 6.19 11.50
N PHE A 115 0.79 7.39 11.05
CA PHE A 115 0.30 7.59 9.69
C PHE A 115 1.45 7.79 8.72
N THR A 116 1.28 7.26 7.51
CA THR A 116 2.21 7.44 6.39
C THR A 116 1.53 8.14 5.21
N ASN A 117 2.34 8.74 4.34
CA ASN A 117 1.90 9.35 3.09
C ASN A 117 2.56 8.59 1.95
N GLU A 118 1.82 7.73 1.29
CA GLU A 118 2.29 7.00 0.13
C GLU A 118 1.76 7.64 -1.16
N GLY A 119 2.55 7.59 -2.22
CA GLY A 119 2.14 8.12 -3.51
C GLY A 119 0.93 7.37 -4.07
N GLY A 120 -0.03 8.11 -4.58
CA GLY A 120 -1.20 7.65 -5.27
C GLY A 120 -1.20 8.05 -6.76
N TYR A 121 -2.30 7.76 -7.44
CA TYR A 121 -2.53 8.19 -8.81
C TYR A 121 -2.72 9.72 -8.89
N ALA A 122 -2.44 10.30 -10.05
CA ALA A 122 -2.58 11.74 -10.32
C ALA A 122 -1.87 12.66 -9.31
N GLY A 123 -0.79 12.18 -8.67
CA GLY A 123 -0.03 12.94 -7.70
C GLY A 123 -0.73 13.12 -6.35
N ARG A 124 -1.82 12.41 -6.09
CA ARG A 124 -2.45 12.36 -4.76
C ARG A 124 -1.59 11.54 -3.80
N PHE A 125 -1.89 11.64 -2.52
CA PHE A 125 -1.29 10.82 -1.48
C PHE A 125 -2.34 9.89 -0.90
N ARG A 126 -1.97 8.65 -0.71
CA ARG A 126 -2.66 7.71 0.16
C ARG A 126 -2.17 7.96 1.58
N TYR A 127 -2.96 8.66 2.36
CA TYR A 127 -2.70 8.91 3.77
C TYR A 127 -3.32 7.78 4.57
N LEU A 128 -2.49 6.92 5.08
CA LEU A 128 -2.93 5.64 5.64
C LEU A 128 -2.17 5.25 6.90
N LYS A 129 -2.73 4.28 7.60
CA LYS A 129 -2.11 3.59 8.73
C LYS A 129 -2.20 2.09 8.50
N ASN A 130 -1.11 1.38 8.76
CA ASN A 130 -1.12 -0.06 8.87
C ASN A 130 -1.75 -0.44 10.21
N ILE A 131 -2.76 -1.27 10.16
CA ILE A 131 -3.38 -1.89 11.32
C ILE A 131 -3.24 -3.40 11.22
N MET A 132 -3.24 -4.09 12.35
CA MET A 132 -3.18 -5.54 12.34
C MET A 132 -4.46 -6.08 11.68
N GLY A 133 -4.27 -6.88 10.63
CA GLY A 133 -5.37 -7.40 9.81
C GLY A 133 -5.66 -8.89 10.09
N LEU A 134 -5.83 -9.65 9.02
CA LEU A 134 -6.18 -11.07 9.09
C LEU A 134 -5.14 -11.93 9.81
N TRP A 135 -3.92 -11.44 9.99
CA TRP A 135 -2.89 -12.09 10.80
C TRP A 135 -3.39 -12.42 12.20
N MET A 136 -4.14 -11.52 12.85
CA MET A 136 -4.70 -11.77 14.19
C MET A 136 -5.63 -12.98 14.17
N ILE A 137 -6.59 -13.01 13.24
CA ILE A 137 -7.56 -14.11 13.14
C ILE A 137 -6.87 -15.42 12.74
N GLN A 138 -5.86 -15.35 11.86
CA GLN A 138 -5.07 -16.53 11.49
C GLN A 138 -4.26 -17.07 12.67
N SER A 139 -3.75 -16.20 13.55
CA SER A 139 -3.02 -16.59 14.74
C SER A 139 -3.95 -17.19 15.80
N VAL A 140 -5.10 -16.55 16.05
CA VAL A 140 -6.13 -17.07 16.97
C VAL A 140 -6.65 -18.45 16.51
N LYS A 141 -6.87 -18.61 15.19
CA LYS A 141 -7.30 -19.91 14.66
C LYS A 141 -6.34 -21.03 15.01
N LYS A 142 -5.02 -20.77 15.03
CA LYS A 142 -4.01 -21.81 15.35
C LYS A 142 -4.07 -22.28 16.79
N GLU A 143 -4.68 -21.50 17.68
CA GLU A 143 -4.82 -21.84 19.09
C GLU A 143 -6.07 -22.69 19.40
N PHE A 144 -7.00 -22.77 18.45
CA PHE A 144 -8.15 -23.68 18.61
C PHE A 144 -7.69 -25.14 18.55
N THR A 145 -8.22 -25.93 19.47
CA THR A 145 -8.00 -27.40 19.48
C THR A 145 -8.82 -28.10 18.39
N GLU A 146 -9.89 -27.48 17.92
CA GLU A 146 -10.73 -27.93 16.82
C GLU A 146 -10.17 -27.44 15.48
N ASP A 147 -10.21 -28.28 14.46
CA ASP A 147 -9.90 -27.88 13.09
C ASP A 147 -11.09 -27.16 12.45
N LEU A 148 -11.25 -25.89 12.74
CA LEU A 148 -12.33 -25.04 12.24
C LEU A 148 -11.92 -24.38 10.93
N SER A 149 -12.79 -24.37 9.95
CA SER A 149 -12.66 -23.51 8.78
C SER A 149 -12.93 -22.05 9.15
N PHE A 150 -12.44 -21.09 8.32
CA PHE A 150 -12.77 -19.68 8.52
C PHE A 150 -14.26 -19.38 8.43
N ALA A 151 -14.99 -20.12 7.59
CA ALA A 151 -16.44 -20.00 7.48
C ALA A 151 -17.14 -20.36 8.80
N GLU A 152 -16.74 -21.47 9.44
CA GLU A 152 -17.27 -21.88 10.74
C GLU A 152 -16.94 -20.89 11.86
N ILE A 153 -15.73 -20.33 11.86
CA ILE A 153 -15.34 -19.27 12.80
C ILE A 153 -16.24 -18.03 12.62
N CYS A 154 -16.44 -17.58 11.39
CA CYS A 154 -17.33 -16.46 11.08
C CYS A 154 -18.78 -16.75 11.46
N GLU A 155 -19.27 -17.97 11.22
CA GLU A 155 -20.62 -18.38 11.60
C GLU A 155 -20.79 -18.39 13.12
N ARG A 156 -19.83 -18.94 13.88
CA ARG A 156 -19.85 -18.89 15.35
C ARG A 156 -19.82 -17.45 15.85
N ALA A 157 -18.91 -16.62 15.32
CA ALA A 157 -18.79 -15.21 15.69
C ALA A 157 -20.08 -14.42 15.43
N SER A 158 -20.78 -14.70 14.34
CA SER A 158 -22.03 -13.99 13.99
C SER A 158 -23.19 -14.27 14.96
N LYS A 159 -23.09 -15.33 15.76
CA LYS A 159 -24.08 -15.71 16.79
C LYS A 159 -23.78 -15.13 18.17
N GLU A 160 -22.57 -14.54 18.33
CA GLU A 160 -22.15 -13.95 19.59
C GLU A 160 -22.74 -12.55 19.76
N THR A 161 -22.96 -12.19 21.02
CA THR A 161 -23.49 -10.87 21.42
C THR A 161 -22.45 -10.01 22.14
N ILE A 162 -21.19 -10.41 22.08
CA ILE A 162 -20.06 -9.72 22.70
C ILE A 162 -19.87 -8.37 22.02
N THR A 163 -19.83 -7.30 22.79
CA THR A 163 -19.66 -5.91 22.33
C THR A 163 -18.28 -5.33 22.63
N SER A 164 -17.36 -6.17 23.15
CA SER A 164 -15.99 -5.73 23.44
C SER A 164 -15.27 -5.30 22.18
N LEU A 165 -14.55 -4.19 22.27
CA LEU A 165 -13.68 -3.70 21.20
C LEU A 165 -12.23 -4.00 21.55
N VAL A 166 -11.46 -4.31 20.54
CA VAL A 166 -10.04 -4.60 20.64
C VAL A 166 -9.27 -3.47 19.97
N ASP A 167 -8.29 -2.88 20.65
CA ASP A 167 -7.36 -1.94 20.02
C ASP A 167 -6.31 -2.73 19.22
N CYS A 168 -6.55 -2.88 17.95
CA CYS A 168 -5.64 -3.59 17.04
C CYS A 168 -4.29 -2.88 16.81
N ASN A 169 -4.07 -1.69 17.42
CA ASN A 169 -2.77 -1.01 17.39
C ASN A 169 -1.91 -1.36 18.62
N ASP A 170 -2.43 -2.10 19.58
CA ASP A 170 -1.66 -2.53 20.74
C ASP A 170 -0.57 -3.53 20.30
N ASP A 171 0.64 -3.34 20.83
CA ASP A 171 1.81 -4.15 20.48
C ASP A 171 1.62 -5.65 20.81
N CYS A 172 0.71 -5.99 21.71
CA CYS A 172 0.39 -7.39 22.03
C CYS A 172 -0.16 -8.17 20.82
N PHE A 173 -0.73 -7.47 19.82
CA PHE A 173 -1.27 -8.08 18.61
C PHE A 173 -0.26 -8.25 17.46
N LEU A 174 0.97 -7.73 17.60
CA LEU A 174 2.04 -8.00 16.64
C LEU A 174 2.39 -9.49 16.58
N ALA A 175 2.29 -10.19 17.72
CA ALA A 175 2.46 -11.64 17.80
C ALA A 175 1.46 -12.21 18.83
N PRO A 176 0.15 -12.20 18.53
CA PRO A 176 -0.87 -12.64 19.49
C PRO A 176 -0.68 -14.12 19.83
N LYS A 177 -0.77 -14.43 21.12
CA LYS A 177 -0.75 -15.78 21.67
C LYS A 177 -2.06 -16.03 22.41
#